data_14dd5b78f5d08a64fc0b0ebdb14fc916
#
_entry.id   14dd5b78f5d08a64fc0b0ebdb14fc916
#
_cell.length_a   1.000
_cell.length_b   1.000
_cell.length_c   1.000
_cell.angle_alpha   90.00
_cell.angle_beta   90.00
_cell.angle_gamma   90.00
#
_symmetry.space_group_name_H-M   'P 1'
#
loop_
_entity.id
_entity.type
_entity.pdbx_description
1 polymer ?
#
loop_
_entity_poly.entity_id
_entity_poly.type
_entity_poly.pdbx_seq_one_letter_code
_entity_poly.pdbx_strand_id
1 'polypeptide(L)'
;DFSNKNLLLVDDDNPFRERLARAMEKKGFQVSQAESVKKGIESVKQSCPGFAVVDLRLGDGNGLEVVKEIKKLGPDSRVIMLTGYGNIPTAVAAVKDGAIDYLAKPADAEDVEKALLADPNKKASPPENPMSADRVKWEHIHRVFELCNRNVSETARRLKMHRRTLQRILSKRSPK
;
A
#
# COMPACT_ATOMS: atom_id res chain seq x y z
N ASP A 1 10.06 -6.07 22.80
CA ASP A 1 9.25 -5.24 23.68
C ASP A 1 8.57 -4.14 22.86
N PHE A 2 7.28 -4.30 22.54
CA PHE A 2 6.52 -3.34 21.72
C PHE A 2 5.87 -2.26 22.61
N SER A 3 6.67 -1.63 23.46
CA SER A 3 6.20 -0.60 24.40
C SER A 3 5.72 0.69 23.71
N ASN A 4 6.20 0.95 22.49
CA ASN A 4 5.80 2.11 21.70
C ASN A 4 4.87 1.68 20.55
N LYS A 5 3.56 1.76 20.77
CA LYS A 5 2.53 1.45 19.77
C LYS A 5 2.13 2.65 18.90
N ASN A 6 3.04 3.60 18.68
CA ASN A 6 2.81 4.72 17.78
C ASN A 6 2.86 4.23 16.33
N LEU A 7 1.73 4.38 15.62
CA LEU A 7 1.53 3.97 14.24
C LEU A 7 1.29 5.19 13.34
N LEU A 8 2.07 5.33 12.29
CA LEU A 8 1.82 6.29 11.23
C LEU A 8 1.15 5.61 10.03
N LEU A 9 -0.01 6.12 9.62
CA LEU A 9 -0.70 5.71 8.39
C LEU A 9 -0.52 6.79 7.32
N VAL A 10 0.05 6.42 6.18
CA VAL A 10 0.25 7.32 5.04
C VAL A 10 -0.49 6.76 3.82
N ASP A 11 -1.58 7.40 3.44
CA ASP A 11 -2.43 7.00 2.32
C ASP A 11 -3.24 8.21 1.85
N ASP A 12 -3.38 8.43 0.55
CA ASP A 12 -4.17 9.53 0.00
C ASP A 12 -5.68 9.20 -0.11
N ASP A 13 -6.04 7.92 0.02
CA ASP A 13 -7.44 7.48 0.12
C ASP A 13 -7.98 7.75 1.53
N ASN A 14 -8.64 8.88 1.71
CA ASN A 14 -9.16 9.33 3.01
C ASN A 14 -10.14 8.32 3.65
N PRO A 15 -11.17 7.80 2.95
CA PRO A 15 -12.07 6.81 3.53
C PRO A 15 -11.37 5.53 3.99
N PHE A 16 -10.41 5.03 3.21
CA PHE A 16 -9.62 3.86 3.57
C PHE A 16 -8.75 4.14 4.79
N ARG A 17 -8.00 5.27 4.77
CA ARG A 17 -7.10 5.67 5.86
C ARG A 17 -7.84 5.83 7.19
N GLU A 18 -8.98 6.53 7.20
CA GLU A 18 -9.78 6.72 8.40
C GLU A 18 -10.36 5.42 8.95
N ARG A 19 -10.84 4.53 8.08
CA ARG A 19 -11.35 3.23 8.50
C ARG A 19 -10.26 2.38 9.12
N LEU A 20 -9.09 2.32 8.49
CA LEU A 20 -7.95 1.58 9.00
C LEU A 20 -7.45 2.18 10.33
N ALA A 21 -7.37 3.50 10.44
CA ALA A 21 -6.97 4.19 11.66
C ALA A 21 -7.85 3.80 12.85
N ARG A 22 -9.18 3.91 12.71
CA ARG A 22 -10.13 3.52 13.75
C ARG A 22 -10.01 2.04 14.16
N ALA A 23 -9.75 1.16 13.19
CA ALA A 23 -9.57 -0.26 13.47
C ALA A 23 -8.27 -0.54 14.22
N MET A 24 -7.17 0.15 13.88
CA MET A 24 -5.89 0.01 14.57
C MET A 24 -5.92 0.64 15.98
N GLU A 25 -6.62 1.75 16.16
CA GLU A 25 -6.86 2.34 17.49
C GLU A 25 -7.57 1.36 18.44
N LYS A 26 -8.59 0.64 17.94
CA LYS A 26 -9.27 -0.43 18.71
C LYS A 26 -8.33 -1.58 19.10
N LYS A 27 -7.25 -1.79 18.37
CA LYS A 27 -6.18 -2.77 18.66
C LYS A 27 -5.09 -2.21 19.58
N GLY A 28 -5.27 -0.98 20.07
CA GLY A 28 -4.40 -0.33 21.05
C GLY A 28 -3.21 0.42 20.45
N PHE A 29 -3.22 0.72 19.15
CA PHE A 29 -2.24 1.61 18.54
C PHE A 29 -2.63 3.07 18.75
N GLN A 30 -1.61 3.93 18.89
CA GLN A 30 -1.77 5.38 18.82
C GLN A 30 -1.52 5.81 17.38
N VAL A 31 -2.58 6.19 16.66
CA VAL A 31 -2.52 6.38 15.21
C VAL A 31 -2.38 7.84 14.84
N SER A 32 -1.34 8.14 14.07
CA SER A 32 -1.18 9.40 13.34
C SER A 32 -1.45 9.17 11.86
N GLN A 33 -2.01 10.15 11.17
CA GLN A 33 -2.40 10.01 9.78
C GLN A 33 -1.74 11.08 8.91
N ALA A 34 -1.34 10.71 7.69
CA ALA A 34 -0.84 11.61 6.68
C ALA A 34 -1.44 11.25 5.30
N GLU A 35 -1.80 12.25 4.51
CA GLU A 35 -2.46 12.08 3.22
C GLU A 35 -1.52 12.20 2.02
N SER A 36 -0.22 12.48 2.29
CA SER A 36 0.77 12.76 1.25
C SER A 36 2.17 12.40 1.71
N VAL A 37 3.11 12.29 0.77
CA VAL A 37 4.54 12.10 1.05
C VAL A 37 5.05 13.23 1.95
N LYS A 38 4.74 14.47 1.60
CA LYS A 38 5.17 15.66 2.35
C LYS A 38 4.72 15.59 3.81
N LYS A 39 3.41 15.38 4.05
CA LYS A 39 2.87 15.27 5.41
C LYS A 39 3.38 14.05 6.16
N GLY A 40 3.61 12.94 5.47
CA GLY A 40 4.24 11.76 6.04
C GLY A 40 5.64 12.06 6.56
N ILE A 41 6.48 12.69 5.76
CA ILE A 41 7.84 13.09 6.15
C ILE A 41 7.82 14.10 7.30
N GLU A 42 6.93 15.10 7.25
CA GLU A 42 6.77 16.07 8.34
C GLU A 42 6.41 15.39 9.67
N SER A 43 5.46 14.44 9.63
CA SER A 43 5.06 13.65 10.79
C SER A 43 6.23 12.85 11.37
N VAL A 44 6.99 12.17 10.52
CA VAL A 44 8.16 11.37 10.92
C VAL A 44 9.23 12.23 11.60
N LYS A 45 9.47 13.44 11.09
CA LYS A 45 10.42 14.40 11.68
C LYS A 45 9.98 14.96 13.03
N GLN A 46 8.68 15.10 13.23
CA GLN A 46 8.13 15.55 14.51
C GLN A 46 8.21 14.45 15.57
N SER A 47 7.85 13.22 15.20
CA SER A 47 7.89 12.06 16.08
C SER A 47 8.06 10.80 15.24
N CYS A 48 9.24 10.20 15.31
CA CYS A 48 9.50 8.95 14.59
C CYS A 48 8.60 7.82 15.12
N PRO A 49 7.77 7.20 14.26
CA PRO A 49 6.84 6.17 14.68
C PRO A 49 7.56 4.84 14.94
N GLY A 50 7.05 4.03 15.89
CA GLY A 50 7.49 2.65 16.08
C GLY A 50 7.00 1.72 14.96
N PHE A 51 5.82 2.05 14.41
CA PHE A 51 5.14 1.31 13.34
C PHE A 51 4.68 2.26 12.23
N ALA A 52 4.73 1.82 11.00
CA ALA A 52 4.17 2.59 9.88
C ALA A 52 3.54 1.70 8.82
N VAL A 53 2.45 2.20 8.25
CA VAL A 53 1.81 1.64 7.06
C VAL A 53 1.78 2.73 6.00
N VAL A 54 2.43 2.50 4.88
CA VAL A 54 2.65 3.52 3.86
C VAL A 54 2.16 3.02 2.51
N ASP A 55 1.25 3.76 1.88
CA ASP A 55 0.88 3.49 0.50
C ASP A 55 2.06 3.79 -0.42
N LEU A 56 2.31 2.90 -1.35
CA LEU A 56 3.34 3.06 -2.35
C LEU A 56 3.09 4.25 -3.28
N ARG A 57 1.84 4.49 -3.64
CA ARG A 57 1.43 5.53 -4.59
C ARG A 57 0.62 6.60 -3.89
N LEU A 58 1.22 7.76 -3.75
CA LEU A 58 0.59 8.95 -3.18
C LEU A 58 0.44 10.02 -4.28
N GLY A 59 -0.52 10.92 -4.12
CA GLY A 59 -0.79 11.97 -5.11
C GLY A 59 0.39 12.89 -5.41
N ASP A 60 1.29 13.08 -4.45
CA ASP A 60 2.46 13.95 -4.55
C ASP A 60 3.80 13.20 -4.72
N GLY A 61 3.78 11.85 -4.81
CA GLY A 61 5.02 11.10 -5.00
C GLY A 61 4.94 9.62 -4.62
N ASN A 62 6.08 9.07 -4.28
CA ASN A 62 6.25 7.66 -3.94
C ASN A 62 6.44 7.48 -2.42
N GLY A 63 5.65 6.59 -1.82
CA GLY A 63 5.74 6.26 -0.40
C GLY A 63 7.10 5.74 0.06
N LEU A 64 7.96 5.28 -0.86
CA LEU A 64 9.35 4.90 -0.53
C LEU A 64 10.16 6.05 0.08
N GLU A 65 9.86 7.29 -0.26
CA GLU A 65 10.52 8.46 0.33
C GLU A 65 10.21 8.56 1.83
N VAL A 66 8.97 8.27 2.21
CA VAL A 66 8.56 8.23 3.62
C VAL A 66 9.26 7.08 4.35
N VAL A 67 9.34 5.89 3.72
CA VAL A 67 10.04 4.73 4.30
C VAL A 67 11.51 5.04 4.57
N LYS A 68 12.20 5.67 3.61
CA LYS A 68 13.61 6.07 3.77
C LYS A 68 13.80 7.04 4.93
N GLU A 69 12.92 8.02 5.07
CA GLU A 69 13.02 8.98 6.19
C GLU A 69 12.72 8.30 7.54
N ILE A 70 11.73 7.39 7.60
CA ILE A 70 11.48 6.60 8.81
C ILE A 70 12.73 5.79 9.20
N LYS A 71 13.32 5.08 8.25
CA LYS A 71 14.47 4.22 8.52
C LYS A 71 15.74 4.99 8.88
N LYS A 72 15.87 6.21 8.40
CA LYS A 72 16.95 7.12 8.75
C LYS A 72 16.87 7.58 10.20
N LEU A 73 15.67 7.90 10.70
CA LEU A 73 15.44 8.43 12.04
C LEU A 73 15.15 7.34 13.08
N GLY A 74 14.55 6.24 12.66
CA GLY A 74 14.22 5.07 13.49
C GLY A 74 14.53 3.77 12.76
N PRO A 75 15.78 3.27 12.80
CA PRO A 75 16.17 2.03 12.12
C PRO A 75 15.33 0.83 12.54
N ASP A 76 14.88 0.80 13.79
CA ASP A 76 14.07 -0.28 14.37
C ASP A 76 12.56 -0.15 14.08
N SER A 77 12.13 0.96 13.49
CA SER A 77 10.73 1.17 13.11
C SER A 77 10.26 0.08 12.14
N ARG A 78 9.08 -0.45 12.39
CA ARG A 78 8.50 -1.51 11.57
C ARG A 78 7.58 -0.92 10.52
N VAL A 79 7.94 -1.07 9.25
CA VAL A 79 7.24 -0.44 8.14
C VAL A 79 6.67 -1.49 7.21
N ILE A 80 5.36 -1.39 6.95
CA ILE A 80 4.65 -2.17 5.95
C ILE A 80 4.27 -1.24 4.79
N MET A 81 4.53 -1.69 3.57
CA MET A 81 4.06 -1.01 2.36
C MET A 81 2.70 -1.55 1.95
N LEU A 82 1.76 -0.65 1.65
CA LEU A 82 0.54 -1.00 0.94
C LEU A 82 0.75 -0.79 -0.56
N THR A 83 0.26 -1.70 -1.37
CA THR A 83 0.39 -1.61 -2.82
C THR A 83 -0.82 -2.19 -3.52
N GLY A 84 -1.28 -1.52 -4.59
CA GLY A 84 -2.18 -2.14 -5.55
C GLY A 84 -1.44 -3.23 -6.34
N TYR A 85 -2.19 -4.20 -6.84
CA TYR A 85 -1.65 -5.28 -7.67
C TYR A 85 -0.88 -4.73 -8.89
N GLY A 86 0.23 -5.36 -9.22
CA GLY A 86 1.08 -4.99 -10.36
C GLY A 86 2.28 -4.10 -10.02
N ASN A 87 2.50 -3.75 -8.74
CA ASN A 87 3.69 -3.04 -8.27
C ASN A 87 4.67 -3.95 -7.48
N ILE A 88 4.61 -5.26 -7.71
CA ILE A 88 5.49 -6.24 -7.03
C ILE A 88 6.98 -5.87 -7.14
N PRO A 89 7.53 -5.47 -8.31
CA PRO A 89 8.93 -5.08 -8.39
C PRO A 89 9.28 -3.90 -7.49
N THR A 90 8.36 -2.93 -7.36
CA THR A 90 8.56 -1.76 -6.49
C THR A 90 8.38 -2.13 -5.01
N ALA A 91 7.48 -3.06 -4.71
CA ALA A 91 7.33 -3.60 -3.36
C ALA A 91 8.59 -4.37 -2.92
N VAL A 92 9.19 -5.15 -3.81
CA VAL A 92 10.49 -5.82 -3.56
C VAL A 92 11.60 -4.80 -3.31
N ALA A 93 11.63 -3.69 -4.06
CA ALA A 93 12.57 -2.60 -3.81
C ALA A 93 12.34 -1.96 -2.43
N ALA A 94 11.08 -1.79 -2.00
CA ALA A 94 10.73 -1.27 -0.69
C ALA A 94 11.27 -2.15 0.46
N VAL A 95 11.18 -3.47 0.31
CA VAL A 95 11.74 -4.42 1.28
C VAL A 95 13.27 -4.28 1.35
N LYS A 96 13.95 -4.08 0.21
CA LYS A 96 15.39 -3.80 0.18
C LYS A 96 15.76 -2.46 0.85
N ASP A 97 14.88 -1.46 0.77
CA ASP A 97 15.06 -0.15 1.42
C ASP A 97 14.67 -0.16 2.91
N GLY A 98 14.31 -1.30 3.45
CA GLY A 98 14.10 -1.51 4.89
C GLY A 98 12.63 -1.65 5.33
N ALA A 99 11.65 -1.70 4.44
CA ALA A 99 10.31 -2.17 4.81
C ALA A 99 10.38 -3.64 5.25
N ILE A 100 9.56 -4.02 6.25
CA ILE A 100 9.56 -5.41 6.74
C ILE A 100 8.85 -6.31 5.76
N ASP A 101 7.76 -5.80 5.19
CA ASP A 101 6.91 -6.55 4.28
C ASP A 101 6.05 -5.59 3.43
N TYR A 102 5.30 -6.15 2.51
CA TYR A 102 4.29 -5.44 1.75
C TYR A 102 2.97 -6.20 1.79
N LEU A 103 1.85 -5.46 1.73
CA LEU A 103 0.52 -6.02 1.62
C LEU A 103 -0.18 -5.50 0.37
N ALA A 104 -0.86 -6.39 -0.34
CA ALA A 104 -1.70 -6.00 -1.45
C ALA A 104 -3.02 -5.39 -0.94
N LYS A 105 -3.44 -4.28 -1.54
CA LYS A 105 -4.79 -3.75 -1.33
C LYS A 105 -5.82 -4.64 -2.06
N PRO A 106 -6.97 -4.94 -1.46
CA PRO A 106 -7.47 -4.48 -0.18
C PRO A 106 -6.86 -5.25 0.99
N ALA A 107 -6.30 -4.54 1.98
CA ALA A 107 -5.81 -5.09 3.23
C ALA A 107 -6.75 -4.67 4.37
N ASP A 108 -7.05 -5.58 5.25
CA ASP A 108 -7.81 -5.26 6.46
C ASP A 108 -6.89 -5.02 7.67
N ALA A 109 -7.48 -4.59 8.78
CA ALA A 109 -6.72 -4.29 9.99
C ALA A 109 -6.07 -5.51 10.64
N GLU A 110 -6.61 -6.71 10.40
CA GLU A 110 -6.02 -7.96 10.91
C GLU A 110 -4.76 -8.33 10.13
N ASP A 111 -4.82 -8.21 8.81
CA ASP A 111 -3.66 -8.44 7.93
C ASP A 111 -2.54 -7.47 8.25
N VAL A 112 -2.88 -6.19 8.43
CA VAL A 112 -1.92 -5.14 8.80
C VAL A 112 -1.29 -5.42 10.15
N GLU A 113 -2.09 -5.75 11.18
CA GLU A 113 -1.57 -6.06 12.51
C GLU A 113 -0.65 -7.27 12.50
N LYS A 114 -1.07 -8.37 11.85
CA LYS A 114 -0.26 -9.58 11.72
C LYS A 114 1.08 -9.28 11.05
N ALA A 115 1.07 -8.50 9.97
CA ALA A 115 2.29 -8.13 9.28
C ALA A 115 3.19 -7.20 10.12
N LEU A 116 2.63 -6.22 10.82
CA LEU A 116 3.37 -5.33 11.71
C LEU A 116 4.02 -6.07 12.89
N LEU A 117 3.36 -7.10 13.43
CA LEU A 117 3.82 -7.85 14.59
C LEU A 117 4.56 -9.16 14.21
N ALA A 118 4.63 -9.50 12.92
CA ALA A 118 5.32 -10.69 12.45
C ALA A 118 6.80 -10.70 12.85
N ASP A 119 7.33 -11.87 13.16
CA ASP A 119 8.77 -12.03 13.42
C ASP A 119 9.56 -11.76 12.13
N PRO A 120 10.52 -10.80 12.13
CA PRO A 120 11.33 -10.49 10.96
C PRO A 120 12.13 -11.68 10.43
N ASN A 121 12.35 -12.69 11.25
CA ASN A 121 13.07 -13.92 10.87
C ASN A 121 12.15 -15.01 10.30
N LYS A 122 10.83 -14.83 10.38
CA LYS A 122 9.87 -15.75 9.77
C LYS A 122 9.59 -15.32 8.34
N LYS A 123 9.98 -16.12 7.36
CA LYS A 123 9.60 -15.90 5.95
C LYS A 123 8.09 -15.74 5.87
N ALA A 124 7.65 -14.64 5.24
CA ALA A 124 6.24 -14.39 4.97
C ALA A 124 5.65 -15.62 4.25
N SER A 125 4.60 -16.17 4.82
CA SER A 125 3.82 -17.20 4.13
C SER A 125 3.10 -16.54 2.95
N PRO A 126 2.97 -17.22 1.82
CA PRO A 126 2.12 -16.72 0.74
C PRO A 126 0.71 -16.43 1.28
N PRO A 127 0.00 -15.42 0.76
CA PRO A 127 -1.35 -15.12 1.21
C PRO A 127 -2.23 -16.37 1.10
N GLU A 128 -2.94 -16.70 2.16
CA GLU A 128 -3.81 -17.90 2.23
C GLU A 128 -4.94 -17.89 1.19
N ASN A 129 -5.28 -16.69 0.70
CA ASN A 129 -6.25 -16.48 -0.37
C ASN A 129 -5.64 -15.68 -1.51
N PRO A 130 -5.03 -16.33 -2.51
CA PRO A 130 -4.56 -15.62 -3.69
C PRO A 130 -5.76 -15.00 -4.42
N MET A 131 -5.60 -13.77 -4.89
CA MET A 131 -6.63 -13.14 -5.72
C MET A 131 -6.93 -14.00 -6.95
N SER A 132 -8.20 -14.00 -7.37
CA SER A 132 -8.58 -14.68 -8.60
C SER A 132 -7.82 -14.05 -9.80
N ALA A 133 -7.48 -14.89 -10.79
CA ALA A 133 -6.81 -14.42 -12.00
C ALA A 133 -7.59 -13.30 -12.72
N ASP A 134 -8.91 -13.35 -12.66
CA ASP A 134 -9.79 -12.32 -13.24
C ASP A 134 -9.67 -10.99 -12.51
N ARG A 135 -9.52 -11.00 -11.21
CA ARG A 135 -9.31 -9.79 -10.41
C ARG A 135 -7.93 -9.17 -10.67
N VAL A 136 -6.88 -9.98 -10.72
CA VAL A 136 -5.53 -9.52 -11.08
C VAL A 136 -5.52 -8.87 -12.46
N LYS A 137 -6.17 -9.51 -13.44
CA LYS A 137 -6.32 -8.98 -14.79
C LYS A 137 -7.10 -7.67 -14.81
N TRP A 138 -8.20 -7.60 -14.07
CA TRP A 138 -9.04 -6.41 -13.97
C TRP A 138 -8.25 -5.22 -13.39
N GLU A 139 -7.54 -5.42 -12.28
CA GLU A 139 -6.72 -4.39 -11.64
C GLU A 139 -5.57 -3.92 -12.52
N HIS A 140 -4.89 -4.85 -13.19
CA HIS A 140 -3.84 -4.50 -14.15
C HIS A 140 -4.35 -3.61 -15.28
N ILE A 141 -5.51 -3.94 -15.85
CA ILE A 141 -6.14 -3.15 -16.92
C ILE A 141 -6.49 -1.75 -16.42
N HIS A 142 -7.12 -1.63 -15.26
CA HIS A 142 -7.49 -0.34 -14.67
C HIS A 142 -6.26 0.52 -14.38
N ARG A 143 -5.19 -0.09 -13.90
CA ARG A 143 -3.94 0.60 -13.66
C ARG A 143 -3.33 1.17 -14.96
N VAL A 144 -3.27 0.37 -16.02
CA VAL A 144 -2.76 0.86 -17.31
C VAL A 144 -3.67 1.97 -17.86
N PHE A 145 -4.98 1.87 -17.66
CA PHE A 145 -5.94 2.90 -18.02
C PHE A 145 -5.66 4.23 -17.30
N GLU A 146 -5.41 4.22 -15.99
CA GLU A 146 -5.01 5.42 -15.25
C GLU A 146 -3.65 5.98 -15.73
N LEU A 147 -2.67 5.12 -15.98
CA LEU A 147 -1.37 5.53 -16.53
C LEU A 147 -1.46 6.16 -17.93
N CYS A 148 -2.50 5.83 -18.68
CA CYS A 148 -2.81 6.43 -19.97
C CYS A 148 -3.74 7.66 -19.87
N ASN A 149 -3.86 8.27 -18.68
CA ASN A 149 -4.76 9.40 -18.43
C ASN A 149 -6.22 9.10 -18.84
N ARG A 150 -6.69 7.88 -18.58
CA ARG A 150 -8.02 7.37 -18.94
C ARG A 150 -8.31 7.35 -20.44
N ASN A 151 -7.29 7.33 -21.26
CA ASN A 151 -7.45 7.24 -22.70
C ASN A 151 -7.63 5.78 -23.13
N VAL A 152 -8.86 5.42 -23.51
CA VAL A 152 -9.23 4.04 -23.91
C VAL A 152 -8.42 3.54 -25.09
N SER A 153 -8.20 4.37 -26.11
CA SER A 153 -7.48 3.97 -27.33
C SER A 153 -6.01 3.68 -27.06
N GLU A 154 -5.36 4.53 -26.26
CA GLU A 154 -3.98 4.36 -25.84
C GLU A 154 -3.81 3.13 -24.95
N THR A 155 -4.73 2.94 -24.00
CA THR A 155 -4.74 1.78 -23.11
C THR A 155 -4.90 0.48 -23.89
N ALA A 156 -5.85 0.44 -24.84
CA ALA A 156 -6.07 -0.74 -25.67
C ALA A 156 -4.83 -1.10 -26.49
N ARG A 157 -4.15 -0.09 -27.05
CA ARG A 157 -2.89 -0.26 -27.78
C ARG A 157 -1.79 -0.84 -26.88
N ARG A 158 -1.57 -0.28 -25.70
CA ARG A 158 -0.56 -0.75 -24.74
C ARG A 158 -0.82 -2.17 -24.25
N LEU A 159 -2.08 -2.50 -24.01
CA LEU A 159 -2.49 -3.84 -23.56
C LEU A 159 -2.66 -4.84 -24.72
N LYS A 160 -2.46 -4.42 -25.96
CA LYS A 160 -2.70 -5.23 -27.19
C LYS A 160 -4.11 -5.85 -27.18
N MET A 161 -5.10 -5.07 -26.81
CA MET A 161 -6.50 -5.45 -26.71
C MET A 161 -7.37 -4.67 -27.69
N HIS A 162 -8.47 -5.28 -28.13
CA HIS A 162 -9.49 -4.55 -28.87
C HIS A 162 -10.17 -3.50 -27.98
N ARG A 163 -10.38 -2.29 -28.51
CA ARG A 163 -11.04 -1.20 -27.82
C ARG A 163 -12.40 -1.60 -27.20
N ARG A 164 -13.23 -2.35 -27.91
CA ARG A 164 -14.51 -2.86 -27.42
C ARG A 164 -14.35 -3.78 -26.20
N THR A 165 -13.37 -4.66 -26.23
CA THR A 165 -13.08 -5.57 -25.11
C THR A 165 -12.67 -4.77 -23.88
N LEU A 166 -11.79 -3.79 -24.05
CA LEU A 166 -11.37 -2.91 -22.97
C LEU A 166 -12.55 -2.13 -22.38
N GLN A 167 -13.39 -1.50 -23.20
CA GLN A 167 -14.58 -0.77 -22.74
C GLN A 167 -15.50 -1.66 -21.92
N ARG A 168 -15.74 -2.90 -22.35
CA ARG A 168 -16.54 -3.87 -21.62
C ARG A 168 -15.96 -4.23 -20.25
N ILE A 169 -14.64 -4.32 -20.15
CA ILE A 169 -13.96 -4.61 -18.88
C ILE A 169 -14.02 -3.40 -17.95
N LEU A 170 -13.77 -2.19 -18.46
CA LEU A 170 -13.81 -0.96 -17.68
C LEU A 170 -15.22 -0.64 -17.14
N SER A 171 -16.28 -1.08 -17.82
CA SER A 171 -17.67 -0.91 -17.37
C SER A 171 -18.12 -1.91 -16.31
N LYS A 172 -17.37 -2.99 -16.09
CA LYS A 172 -17.70 -4.00 -15.09
C LYS A 172 -17.16 -3.64 -13.71
N ARG A 173 -17.88 -4.03 -12.66
CA ARG A 173 -17.38 -3.97 -11.30
C ARG A 173 -16.20 -4.94 -11.11
N SER A 174 -15.34 -4.66 -10.12
CA SER A 174 -14.26 -5.56 -9.74
C SER A 174 -14.80 -6.98 -9.49
N PRO A 175 -14.18 -8.01 -10.05
CA PRO A 175 -14.46 -9.39 -9.67
C PRO A 175 -14.19 -9.61 -8.17
N LYS A 176 -14.96 -10.50 -7.56
CA LYS A 176 -14.74 -10.88 -6.16
C LYS A 176 -13.51 -11.76 -6.01
#